data_463b1f7f1375971cafb560ee79d82153
#
_entry.id   463b1f7f1375971cafb560ee79d82153
#
_cell.length_a   1.000
_cell.length_b   1.000
_cell.length_c   1.000
_cell.angle_alpha   90.00
_cell.angle_beta   90.00
_cell.angle_gamma   90.00
#
_symmetry.space_group_name_H-M   'P 1'
#
loop_
_entity.id
_entity.type
_entity.pdbx_description
1 polymer ?
#
loop_
_entity_poly.entity_id
_entity_poly.type
_entity_poly.pdbx_seq_one_letter_code
_entity_poly.pdbx_strand_id
1 'polypeptide(L)'
;MGSEMCIRDRIEREQTKLDEKGRPVFDADGEPVKEKVEVTIRAFKVVKTFDLSQTDGKELPTIGPSELVGNIEGYPKLLQALQEISPVPVSFELIDGDAKGFYHLEDKKIVVQDGMSEVQTIKTLLHEMAHQKLHDKDNVPEAKDISRNGKEVEAESVAYVVCQHYGINTSDYSFSYVAGWSEGKETPELKASLDKIRQTASEFIYQIDQKLSLIHISEPTRPLYI
;
A
#
# COMPACT_ATOMS: atom_id res chain seq x y z
N MET A 1 -17.61 -25.65 -0.47
CA MET A 1 -17.45 -25.16 -1.86
C MET A 1 -15.98 -25.29 -2.23
N GLY A 2 -15.65 -25.91 -3.36
CA GLY A 2 -14.25 -25.94 -3.84
C GLY A 2 -13.96 -24.67 -4.61
N SER A 3 -12.85 -24.01 -4.34
CA SER A 3 -12.38 -22.92 -5.18
C SER A 3 -11.46 -23.46 -6.28
N GLU A 4 -11.56 -22.92 -7.49
CA GLU A 4 -10.67 -23.24 -8.59
C GLU A 4 -9.44 -22.34 -8.48
N MET A 5 -8.25 -22.95 -8.43
CA MET A 5 -6.99 -22.23 -8.43
C MET A 5 -6.33 -22.40 -9.80
N CYS A 6 -6.00 -21.28 -10.44
CA CYS A 6 -5.20 -21.28 -11.65
C CYS A 6 -3.74 -21.58 -11.31
N ILE A 7 -3.23 -22.71 -11.74
CA ILE A 7 -1.82 -23.08 -11.60
C ILE A 7 -1.09 -22.87 -12.92
N ARG A 8 0.11 -22.27 -12.84
CA ARG A 8 1.10 -22.28 -13.93
C ARG A 8 2.14 -23.30 -13.57
N ASP A 9 2.02 -24.48 -14.15
CA ASP A 9 2.99 -25.55 -13.93
C ASP A 9 3.92 -25.66 -15.12
N ARG A 10 5.21 -25.82 -14.86
CA ARG A 10 6.20 -26.16 -15.89
C ARG A 10 6.29 -27.67 -15.94
N ILE A 11 5.93 -28.23 -17.06
CA ILE A 11 6.08 -29.67 -17.31
C ILE A 11 7.07 -29.92 -18.45
N GLU A 12 7.85 -30.93 -18.30
CA GLU A 12 8.66 -31.47 -19.39
C GLU A 12 7.76 -32.25 -20.32
N ARG A 13 7.73 -31.90 -21.60
CA ARG A 13 7.04 -32.64 -22.65
C ARG A 13 8.03 -33.08 -23.71
N GLU A 14 7.94 -34.33 -24.09
CA GLU A 14 8.67 -34.83 -25.24
C GLU A 14 8.01 -34.34 -26.54
N GLN A 15 8.80 -33.73 -27.39
CA GLN A 15 8.37 -33.36 -28.74
C GLN A 15 9.43 -33.76 -29.75
N THR A 16 9.03 -33.95 -31.00
CA THR A 16 9.93 -34.24 -32.09
C THR A 16 10.84 -33.07 -32.34
N LYS A 17 12.15 -33.30 -32.34
CA LYS A 17 13.15 -32.30 -32.63
C LYS A 17 13.02 -31.84 -34.09
N LEU A 18 12.99 -30.51 -34.31
CA LEU A 18 12.90 -29.91 -35.64
C LEU A 18 14.24 -29.28 -36.03
N ASP A 19 14.57 -29.33 -37.32
CA ASP A 19 15.71 -28.58 -37.88
C ASP A 19 15.40 -27.06 -38.00
N GLU A 20 16.39 -26.25 -38.40
CA GLU A 20 16.24 -24.81 -38.61
C GLU A 20 15.16 -24.42 -39.63
N LYS A 21 14.69 -25.37 -40.44
CA LYS A 21 13.63 -25.19 -41.42
C LYS A 21 12.29 -25.78 -40.97
N GLY A 22 12.19 -26.19 -39.70
CA GLY A 22 10.94 -26.73 -39.12
C GLY A 22 10.61 -28.15 -39.53
N ARG A 23 11.55 -28.95 -40.04
CA ARG A 23 11.34 -30.35 -40.46
C ARG A 23 11.85 -31.32 -39.39
N PRO A 24 11.18 -32.47 -39.18
CA PRO A 24 11.61 -33.48 -38.23
C PRO A 24 13.04 -33.98 -38.50
N VAL A 25 13.83 -34.09 -37.45
CA VAL A 25 15.16 -34.69 -37.47
C VAL A 25 15.00 -36.19 -37.15
N PHE A 26 15.58 -37.05 -37.98
CA PHE A 26 15.58 -38.51 -37.79
C PHE A 26 16.95 -38.98 -37.37
N ASP A 27 17.01 -40.06 -36.60
CA ASP A 27 18.25 -40.76 -36.25
C ASP A 27 18.75 -41.67 -37.35
N ALA A 28 19.85 -42.45 -37.09
CA ALA A 28 20.44 -43.36 -38.05
C ALA A 28 19.55 -44.56 -38.40
N ASP A 29 18.57 -44.87 -37.57
CA ASP A 29 17.61 -45.95 -37.73
C ASP A 29 16.31 -45.49 -38.39
N GLY A 30 16.19 -44.18 -38.70
CA GLY A 30 15.03 -43.59 -39.37
C GLY A 30 13.89 -43.20 -38.41
N GLU A 31 14.12 -43.23 -37.09
CA GLU A 31 13.14 -42.84 -36.09
C GLU A 31 13.27 -41.35 -35.77
N PRO A 32 12.14 -40.64 -35.48
CA PRO A 32 12.19 -39.21 -35.15
C PRO A 32 12.87 -38.97 -33.80
N VAL A 33 13.91 -38.16 -33.81
CA VAL A 33 14.61 -37.74 -32.58
C VAL A 33 13.67 -36.92 -31.72
N LYS A 34 13.52 -37.30 -30.44
CA LYS A 34 12.71 -36.60 -29.46
C LYS A 34 13.58 -35.75 -28.57
N GLU A 35 13.10 -34.57 -28.24
CA GLU A 35 13.70 -33.69 -27.26
C GLU A 35 12.71 -33.32 -26.16
N LYS A 36 13.19 -33.11 -24.94
CA LYS A 36 12.39 -32.66 -23.83
C LYS A 36 12.37 -31.13 -23.81
N VAL A 37 11.18 -30.58 -23.87
CA VAL A 37 10.98 -29.09 -23.82
C VAL A 37 10.11 -28.77 -22.62
N GLU A 38 10.54 -27.76 -21.86
CA GLU A 38 9.70 -27.19 -20.80
C GLU A 38 8.53 -26.42 -21.39
N VAL A 39 7.33 -26.82 -21.10
CA VAL A 39 6.11 -26.18 -21.55
C VAL A 39 5.35 -25.67 -20.33
N THR A 40 4.97 -24.40 -20.32
CA THR A 40 4.11 -23.85 -19.29
C THR A 40 2.65 -24.13 -19.64
N ILE A 41 2.00 -24.96 -18.85
CA ILE A 41 0.57 -25.24 -19.00
C ILE A 41 -0.20 -24.38 -18.01
N ARG A 42 -1.27 -23.71 -18.52
CA ARG A 42 -2.30 -23.13 -17.67
C ARG A 42 -3.38 -24.16 -17.46
N ALA A 43 -3.52 -24.61 -16.23
CA ALA A 43 -4.52 -25.57 -15.85
C ALA A 43 -5.28 -25.11 -14.62
N PHE A 44 -6.50 -25.63 -14.46
CA PHE A 44 -7.30 -25.43 -13.25
C PHE A 44 -7.29 -26.75 -12.48
N LYS A 45 -7.02 -26.64 -11.18
CA LYS A 45 -7.09 -27.78 -10.26
C LYS A 45 -8.12 -27.46 -9.19
N VAL A 46 -9.06 -28.35 -9.01
CA VAL A 46 -9.98 -28.27 -7.87
C VAL A 46 -9.20 -28.64 -6.62
N VAL A 47 -9.11 -27.70 -5.68
CA VAL A 47 -8.50 -27.90 -4.37
C VAL A 47 -9.53 -27.68 -3.28
N LYS A 48 -9.40 -28.43 -2.18
CA LYS A 48 -10.21 -28.17 -0.99
C LYS A 48 -9.58 -26.97 -0.27
N THR A 49 -10.37 -25.94 -0.08
CA THR A 49 -9.99 -24.79 0.75
C THR A 49 -10.70 -24.89 2.09
N PHE A 50 -9.98 -24.60 3.14
CA PHE A 50 -10.49 -24.59 4.51
C PHE A 50 -10.38 -23.17 5.06
N ASP A 51 -11.38 -22.76 5.80
CA ASP A 51 -11.28 -21.57 6.64
C ASP A 51 -10.27 -21.83 7.76
N LEU A 52 -9.58 -20.77 8.22
CA LEU A 52 -8.60 -20.89 9.30
C LEU A 52 -9.21 -21.50 10.56
N SER A 53 -10.46 -21.17 10.86
CA SER A 53 -11.21 -21.74 11.99
C SER A 53 -11.46 -23.24 11.91
N GLN A 54 -11.26 -23.85 10.72
CA GLN A 54 -11.40 -25.29 10.45
C GLN A 54 -10.06 -26.02 10.51
N THR A 55 -8.97 -25.34 10.91
CA THR A 55 -7.63 -25.91 10.97
C THR A 55 -7.13 -25.89 12.43
N ASP A 56 -6.46 -26.97 12.82
CA ASP A 56 -5.71 -27.06 14.09
C ASP A 56 -4.21 -26.94 13.83
N GLY A 57 -3.52 -26.08 14.59
CA GLY A 57 -2.09 -25.91 14.43
C GLY A 57 -1.51 -24.76 15.23
N LYS A 58 -0.27 -24.39 14.91
CA LYS A 58 0.32 -23.16 15.43
C LYS A 58 -0.37 -21.97 14.82
N GLU A 59 -0.54 -20.90 15.61
CA GLU A 59 -1.01 -19.63 15.10
C GLU A 59 -0.19 -19.24 13.88
N LEU A 60 -0.88 -18.86 12.81
CA LEU A 60 -0.20 -18.36 11.62
C LEU A 60 0.52 -17.05 11.98
N PRO A 61 1.74 -16.85 11.48
CA PRO A 61 2.38 -15.55 11.61
C PRO A 61 1.45 -14.50 11.00
N THR A 62 1.24 -13.41 11.70
CA THR A 62 0.45 -12.28 11.22
C THR A 62 1.06 -11.80 9.92
N ILE A 63 0.36 -12.02 8.80
CA ILE A 63 0.80 -11.54 7.49
C ILE A 63 0.28 -10.11 7.36
N GLY A 64 1.14 -9.17 7.61
CA GLY A 64 0.83 -7.74 7.53
C GLY A 64 1.45 -6.95 8.66
N PRO A 65 1.52 -5.64 8.54
CA PRO A 65 2.03 -4.80 9.60
C PRO A 65 1.09 -4.87 10.80
N SER A 66 1.65 -5.02 12.00
CA SER A 66 0.93 -4.93 13.25
C SER A 66 0.23 -3.58 13.36
N GLU A 67 -0.93 -3.55 14.01
CA GLU A 67 -1.56 -2.26 14.32
C GLU A 67 -0.62 -1.42 15.18
N LEU A 68 -0.45 -0.16 14.79
CA LEU A 68 0.38 0.77 15.54
C LEU A 68 -0.32 1.11 16.86
N VAL A 69 0.39 0.98 17.96
CA VAL A 69 -0.11 1.25 19.32
C VAL A 69 0.69 2.40 19.89
N GLY A 70 0.02 3.38 20.50
CA GLY A 70 0.67 4.47 21.18
C GLY A 70 -0.18 5.72 21.29
N ASN A 71 0.23 6.61 22.19
CA ASN A 71 -0.34 7.93 22.38
C ASN A 71 0.64 8.98 21.85
N ILE A 72 0.11 10.09 21.40
CA ILE A 72 0.87 11.21 20.83
C ILE A 72 0.71 12.43 21.76
N GLU A 73 1.82 13.01 22.19
CA GLU A 73 1.76 14.28 22.90
C GLU A 73 1.17 15.36 21.99
N GLY A 74 0.13 16.05 22.47
CA GLY A 74 -0.57 17.05 21.67
C GLY A 74 -1.48 16.49 20.57
N TYR A 75 -1.86 15.19 20.62
CA TYR A 75 -2.74 14.55 19.66
C TYR A 75 -3.97 15.37 19.24
N PRO A 76 -4.77 15.95 20.15
CA PRO A 76 -5.96 16.70 19.75
C PRO A 76 -5.64 17.89 18.84
N LYS A 77 -4.53 18.59 19.11
CA LYS A 77 -4.08 19.74 18.29
C LYS A 77 -3.59 19.27 16.92
N LEU A 78 -2.82 18.20 16.88
CA LEU A 78 -2.33 17.64 15.61
C LEU A 78 -3.48 17.13 14.76
N LEU A 79 -4.43 16.40 15.37
CA LEU A 79 -5.61 15.90 14.67
C LEU A 79 -6.47 17.06 14.12
N GLN A 80 -6.72 18.11 14.93
CA GLN A 80 -7.42 19.31 14.49
C GLN A 80 -6.70 19.98 13.31
N ALA A 81 -5.38 20.15 13.40
CA ALA A 81 -4.59 20.74 12.32
C ALA A 81 -4.72 19.94 11.02
N LEU A 82 -4.66 18.61 11.09
CA LEU A 82 -4.85 17.72 9.94
C LEU A 82 -6.25 17.85 9.33
N GLN A 83 -7.30 17.88 10.15
CA GLN A 83 -8.66 18.09 9.67
C GLN A 83 -8.84 19.44 8.99
N GLU A 84 -8.21 20.51 9.51
CA GLU A 84 -8.28 21.84 8.95
C GLU A 84 -7.51 22.03 7.63
N ILE A 85 -6.41 21.29 7.44
CA ILE A 85 -5.64 21.35 6.18
C ILE A 85 -6.17 20.38 5.13
N SER A 86 -7.03 19.43 5.52
CA SER A 86 -7.62 18.49 4.56
C SER A 86 -8.50 19.24 3.56
N PRO A 87 -8.27 19.07 2.23
CA PRO A 87 -9.08 19.75 1.22
C PRO A 87 -10.48 19.15 1.07
N VAL A 88 -10.76 18.05 1.76
CA VAL A 88 -12.03 17.32 1.75
C VAL A 88 -12.48 17.01 3.17
N PRO A 89 -13.79 16.82 3.42
CA PRO A 89 -14.29 16.45 4.73
C PRO A 89 -13.66 15.17 5.25
N VAL A 90 -13.36 15.14 6.55
CA VAL A 90 -12.85 13.97 7.28
C VAL A 90 -13.92 13.52 8.27
N SER A 91 -14.31 12.26 8.22
CA SER A 91 -15.23 11.63 9.17
C SER A 91 -14.59 10.43 9.85
N PHE A 92 -15.06 10.14 11.07
CA PHE A 92 -14.69 8.95 11.84
C PHE A 92 -15.92 8.06 11.92
N GLU A 93 -15.81 6.84 11.40
CA GLU A 93 -16.93 5.92 11.28
C GLU A 93 -16.46 4.49 11.61
N LEU A 94 -17.38 3.64 12.02
CA LEU A 94 -17.11 2.20 12.12
C LEU A 94 -17.11 1.63 10.70
N ILE A 95 -15.95 1.10 10.27
CA ILE A 95 -15.75 0.52 8.94
C ILE A 95 -15.85 -0.99 9.06
N ASP A 96 -16.70 -1.62 8.25
CA ASP A 96 -16.78 -3.08 8.20
C ASP A 96 -15.53 -3.68 7.54
N GLY A 97 -14.96 -4.70 8.16
CA GLY A 97 -13.76 -5.40 7.66
C GLY A 97 -12.45 -4.86 8.22
N ASP A 98 -11.33 -5.05 7.49
CA ASP A 98 -9.97 -4.77 7.96
C ASP A 98 -9.44 -3.38 7.56
N ALA A 99 -10.22 -2.61 6.80
CA ALA A 99 -9.82 -1.29 6.33
C ALA A 99 -9.73 -0.31 7.51
N LYS A 100 -8.63 0.41 7.61
CA LYS A 100 -8.41 1.43 8.65
C LYS A 100 -8.88 2.83 8.22
N GLY A 101 -9.07 3.03 6.92
CA GLY A 101 -9.55 4.26 6.32
C GLY A 101 -9.66 4.12 4.82
N PHE A 102 -10.28 5.09 4.18
CA PHE A 102 -10.32 5.20 2.73
C PHE A 102 -10.67 6.62 2.28
N TYR A 103 -10.14 7.01 1.13
CA TYR A 103 -10.60 8.18 0.41
C TYR A 103 -11.71 7.81 -0.58
N HIS A 104 -12.91 8.37 -0.38
CA HIS A 104 -14.06 8.12 -1.24
C HIS A 104 -14.04 9.04 -2.45
N LEU A 105 -13.80 8.48 -3.64
CA LEU A 105 -13.60 9.24 -4.87
C LEU A 105 -14.86 10.00 -5.34
N GLU A 106 -16.05 9.43 -5.14
CA GLU A 106 -17.31 10.03 -5.58
C GLU A 106 -17.76 11.13 -4.62
N ASP A 107 -17.79 10.84 -3.33
CA ASP A 107 -18.24 11.80 -2.29
C ASP A 107 -17.17 12.81 -1.92
N LYS A 108 -15.93 12.63 -2.40
CA LYS A 108 -14.77 13.48 -2.08
C LYS A 108 -14.64 13.70 -0.57
N LYS A 109 -14.61 12.60 0.18
CA LYS A 109 -14.43 12.59 1.64
C LYS A 109 -13.42 11.54 2.07
N ILE A 110 -12.78 11.77 3.19
CA ILE A 110 -11.93 10.78 3.86
C ILE A 110 -12.71 10.21 5.03
N VAL A 111 -12.73 8.87 5.12
CA VAL A 111 -13.30 8.14 6.24
C VAL A 111 -12.17 7.41 6.95
N VAL A 112 -12.11 7.56 8.27
CA VAL A 112 -11.11 6.92 9.13
C VAL A 112 -11.86 6.05 10.15
N GLN A 113 -11.36 4.84 10.39
CA GLN A 113 -11.91 3.92 11.37
C GLN A 113 -11.91 4.57 12.75
N ASP A 114 -13.06 4.58 13.41
CA ASP A 114 -13.19 5.05 14.78
C ASP A 114 -12.63 4.03 15.79
N GLY A 115 -12.12 4.54 16.92
CA GLY A 115 -11.63 3.71 18.02
C GLY A 115 -10.20 3.15 17.87
N MET A 116 -9.44 3.55 16.84
CA MET A 116 -8.03 3.20 16.70
C MET A 116 -7.15 3.96 17.71
N SER A 117 -5.92 3.49 17.90
CA SER A 117 -4.89 4.24 18.64
C SER A 117 -4.61 5.60 17.99
N GLU A 118 -4.10 6.56 18.77
CA GLU A 118 -3.76 7.89 18.27
C GLU A 118 -2.72 7.84 17.14
N VAL A 119 -1.70 6.99 17.28
CA VAL A 119 -0.67 6.78 16.26
C VAL A 119 -1.27 6.23 14.96
N GLN A 120 -2.12 5.20 15.06
CA GLN A 120 -2.76 4.59 13.91
C GLN A 120 -3.70 5.59 13.21
N THR A 121 -4.44 6.38 13.98
CA THR A 121 -5.38 7.39 13.46
C THR A 121 -4.66 8.46 12.66
N ILE A 122 -3.60 9.08 13.21
CA ILE A 122 -2.82 10.11 12.51
C ILE A 122 -2.17 9.54 11.24
N LYS A 123 -1.56 8.36 11.33
CA LYS A 123 -0.94 7.67 10.19
C LYS A 123 -1.95 7.40 9.09
N THR A 124 -3.11 6.86 9.44
CA THR A 124 -4.16 6.54 8.47
C THR A 124 -4.69 7.80 7.81
N LEU A 125 -4.99 8.85 8.58
CA LEU A 125 -5.47 10.11 8.03
C LEU A 125 -4.46 10.71 7.03
N LEU A 126 -3.17 10.74 7.37
CA LEU A 126 -2.12 11.22 6.47
C LEU A 126 -2.01 10.37 5.19
N HIS A 127 -2.18 9.06 5.30
CA HIS A 127 -2.18 8.14 4.18
C HIS A 127 -3.34 8.44 3.21
N GLU A 128 -4.57 8.61 3.72
CA GLU A 128 -5.73 8.94 2.90
C GLU A 128 -5.65 10.35 2.29
N MET A 129 -5.08 11.33 3.02
CA MET A 129 -4.80 12.65 2.49
C MET A 129 -3.77 12.59 1.35
N ALA A 130 -2.76 11.73 1.45
CA ALA A 130 -1.80 11.51 0.38
C ALA A 130 -2.46 10.88 -0.85
N HIS A 131 -3.36 9.91 -0.67
CA HIS A 131 -4.16 9.38 -1.78
C HIS A 131 -5.00 10.45 -2.45
N GLN A 132 -5.69 11.28 -1.69
CA GLN A 132 -6.45 12.40 -2.22
C GLN A 132 -5.57 13.38 -3.02
N LYS A 133 -4.40 13.73 -2.50
CA LYS A 133 -3.49 14.70 -3.12
C LYS A 133 -2.80 14.17 -4.38
N LEU A 134 -2.33 12.92 -4.35
CA LEU A 134 -1.47 12.33 -5.40
C LEU A 134 -2.24 11.48 -6.41
N HIS A 135 -3.38 10.91 -6.01
CA HIS A 135 -4.01 9.83 -6.77
C HIS A 135 -5.46 10.10 -7.16
N ASP A 136 -6.01 11.25 -6.78
CA ASP A 136 -7.33 11.67 -7.27
C ASP A 136 -7.25 12.00 -8.75
N LYS A 137 -7.92 11.19 -9.57
CA LYS A 137 -7.86 11.26 -11.04
C LYS A 137 -8.42 12.56 -11.59
N ASP A 138 -9.27 13.24 -10.84
CA ASP A 138 -9.84 14.51 -11.25
C ASP A 138 -8.83 15.65 -11.10
N ASN A 139 -7.91 15.54 -10.13
CA ASN A 139 -6.87 16.53 -9.85
C ASN A 139 -5.52 16.17 -10.46
N VAL A 140 -5.23 14.86 -10.62
CA VAL A 140 -3.96 14.31 -11.11
C VAL A 140 -4.24 13.27 -12.20
N PRO A 141 -4.48 13.69 -13.45
CA PRO A 141 -4.81 12.76 -14.56
C PRO A 141 -3.77 11.65 -14.76
N GLU A 142 -2.48 11.95 -14.55
CA GLU A 142 -1.35 11.02 -14.66
C GLU A 142 -1.41 9.88 -13.62
N ALA A 143 -2.19 10.04 -12.57
CA ALA A 143 -2.39 8.98 -11.58
C ALA A 143 -3.05 7.71 -12.15
N LYS A 144 -3.63 7.77 -13.34
CA LYS A 144 -4.20 6.60 -14.03
C LYS A 144 -3.12 5.59 -14.41
N ASP A 145 -1.92 6.07 -14.73
CA ASP A 145 -0.81 5.25 -15.22
C ASP A 145 0.01 4.62 -14.08
N ILE A 146 -0.20 5.08 -12.83
CA ILE A 146 0.48 4.54 -11.65
C ILE A 146 -0.22 3.24 -11.22
N SER A 147 0.57 2.17 -11.05
CA SER A 147 0.06 0.89 -10.53
C SER A 147 -0.52 1.05 -9.13
N ARG A 148 -1.44 0.15 -8.74
CA ARG A 148 -2.02 0.17 -7.39
C ARG A 148 -0.92 0.14 -6.32
N ASN A 149 0.04 -0.78 -6.44
CA ASN A 149 1.17 -0.87 -5.51
C ASN A 149 2.00 0.42 -5.48
N GLY A 150 2.22 1.07 -6.61
CA GLY A 150 2.92 2.36 -6.67
C GLY A 150 2.20 3.45 -5.87
N LYS A 151 0.87 3.51 -5.98
CA LYS A 151 0.04 4.47 -5.23
C LYS A 151 0.12 4.23 -3.72
N GLU A 152 0.03 2.96 -3.30
CA GLU A 152 0.16 2.60 -1.88
C GLU A 152 1.53 3.00 -1.32
N VAL A 153 2.61 2.74 -2.07
CA VAL A 153 3.95 3.12 -1.63
C VAL A 153 4.14 4.63 -1.57
N GLU A 154 3.64 5.39 -2.56
CA GLU A 154 3.72 6.84 -2.52
C GLU A 154 2.95 7.41 -1.32
N ALA A 155 1.72 6.96 -1.07
CA ALA A 155 0.90 7.41 0.05
C ALA A 155 1.52 7.03 1.41
N GLU A 156 1.96 5.77 1.55
CA GLU A 156 2.60 5.29 2.76
C GLU A 156 3.91 6.03 3.07
N SER A 157 4.71 6.32 2.04
CA SER A 157 5.96 7.07 2.21
C SER A 157 5.72 8.50 2.65
N VAL A 158 4.70 9.19 2.11
CA VAL A 158 4.30 10.53 2.57
C VAL A 158 3.89 10.47 4.03
N ALA A 159 2.99 9.55 4.40
CA ALA A 159 2.53 9.40 5.78
C ALA A 159 3.71 9.12 6.73
N TYR A 160 4.64 8.23 6.34
CA TYR A 160 5.84 7.94 7.12
C TYR A 160 6.71 9.18 7.37
N VAL A 161 7.03 9.94 6.32
CA VAL A 161 7.90 11.13 6.43
C VAL A 161 7.27 12.17 7.34
N VAL A 162 5.96 12.43 7.19
CA VAL A 162 5.24 13.40 8.04
C VAL A 162 5.18 12.90 9.49
N CYS A 163 4.83 11.63 9.72
CA CYS A 163 4.83 11.04 11.06
C CYS A 163 6.20 11.16 11.74
N GLN A 164 7.28 10.83 11.03
CA GLN A 164 8.65 10.93 11.56
C GLN A 164 9.02 12.38 11.93
N HIS A 165 8.57 13.37 11.16
CA HIS A 165 8.81 14.79 11.47
C HIS A 165 8.22 15.17 12.83
N TYR A 166 7.05 14.63 13.19
CA TYR A 166 6.39 14.85 14.49
C TYR A 166 6.79 13.85 15.58
N GLY A 167 7.86 13.05 15.34
CA GLY A 167 8.35 12.07 16.32
C GLY A 167 7.46 10.82 16.47
N ILE A 168 6.55 10.59 15.53
CA ILE A 168 5.65 9.44 15.53
C ILE A 168 6.31 8.31 14.74
N ASN A 169 6.70 7.23 15.42
CA ASN A 169 7.35 6.09 14.79
C ASN A 169 6.35 5.14 14.15
N THR A 170 6.40 5.02 12.83
CA THR A 170 5.58 4.08 12.04
C THR A 170 6.42 3.11 11.21
N SER A 171 7.72 2.96 11.52
CA SER A 171 8.69 2.22 10.71
C SER A 171 8.29 0.78 10.43
N ASP A 172 7.85 0.06 11.46
CA ASP A 172 7.49 -1.37 11.37
C ASP A 172 6.32 -1.60 10.40
N TYR A 173 5.43 -0.63 10.31
CA TYR A 173 4.31 -0.66 9.38
C TYR A 173 4.74 -0.26 7.97
N SER A 174 5.39 0.88 7.82
CA SER A 174 5.66 1.51 6.53
C SER A 174 6.68 0.76 5.70
N PHE A 175 7.71 0.17 6.32
CA PHE A 175 8.75 -0.55 5.59
C PHE A 175 8.26 -1.82 4.90
N SER A 176 7.20 -2.45 5.38
CA SER A 176 6.59 -3.60 4.72
C SER A 176 6.04 -3.26 3.32
N TYR A 177 5.58 -2.03 3.12
CA TYR A 177 5.08 -1.54 1.83
C TYR A 177 6.20 -1.12 0.88
N VAL A 178 7.28 -0.55 1.42
CA VAL A 178 8.40 -0.03 0.61
C VAL A 178 9.33 -1.16 0.14
N ALA A 179 9.43 -2.25 0.92
CA ALA A 179 10.24 -3.41 0.56
C ALA A 179 9.74 -4.03 -0.75
N GLY A 180 10.59 -4.08 -1.76
CA GLY A 180 10.25 -4.61 -3.09
C GLY A 180 9.63 -3.61 -4.08
N TRP A 181 9.30 -2.39 -3.65
CA TRP A 181 8.75 -1.39 -4.58
C TRP A 181 9.75 -0.95 -5.66
N SER A 182 11.03 -0.89 -5.31
CA SER A 182 12.09 -0.48 -6.24
C SER A 182 12.50 -1.58 -7.21
N GLU A 183 12.08 -2.82 -6.98
CA GLU A 183 12.45 -3.96 -7.81
C GLU A 183 11.88 -3.82 -9.22
N GLY A 184 12.75 -3.86 -10.23
CA GLY A 184 12.38 -3.76 -11.64
C GLY A 184 11.99 -2.38 -12.15
N LYS A 185 12.16 -1.31 -11.36
CA LYS A 185 11.90 0.06 -11.80
C LYS A 185 13.14 0.76 -12.31
N GLU A 186 12.96 1.57 -13.35
CA GLU A 186 14.03 2.42 -13.89
C GLU A 186 14.34 3.59 -12.94
N THR A 187 15.60 4.00 -12.89
CA THR A 187 16.07 5.09 -12.02
C THR A 187 15.29 6.41 -12.19
N PRO A 188 14.92 6.86 -13.40
CA PRO A 188 14.12 8.08 -13.56
C PRO A 188 12.72 7.98 -12.96
N GLU A 189 12.07 6.81 -13.04
CA GLU A 189 10.75 6.56 -12.45
C GLU A 189 10.79 6.63 -10.93
N LEU A 190 11.79 5.97 -10.32
CA LEU A 190 12.02 6.03 -8.88
C LEU A 190 12.27 7.46 -8.40
N LYS A 191 13.09 8.21 -9.13
CA LYS A 191 13.38 9.61 -8.81
C LYS A 191 12.13 10.48 -8.87
N ALA A 192 11.30 10.32 -9.90
CA ALA A 192 10.06 11.07 -10.03
C ALA A 192 9.08 10.80 -8.88
N SER A 193 8.93 9.54 -8.46
CA SER A 193 8.11 9.19 -7.29
C SER A 193 8.69 9.76 -6.00
N LEU A 194 10.00 9.68 -5.78
CA LEU A 194 10.66 10.26 -4.59
C LEU A 194 10.51 11.78 -4.53
N ASP A 195 10.61 12.48 -5.65
CA ASP A 195 10.39 13.92 -5.72
C ASP A 195 8.94 14.30 -5.35
N LYS A 196 7.94 13.55 -5.83
CA LYS A 196 6.53 13.74 -5.45
C LYS A 196 6.31 13.50 -3.96
N ILE A 197 6.84 12.40 -3.41
CA ILE A 197 6.76 12.08 -1.98
C ILE A 197 7.35 13.21 -1.15
N ARG A 198 8.57 13.64 -1.47
CA ARG A 198 9.27 14.72 -0.76
C ARG A 198 8.49 16.03 -0.80
N GLN A 199 8.00 16.41 -1.98
CA GLN A 199 7.25 17.66 -2.16
C GLN A 199 5.95 17.63 -1.36
N THR A 200 5.17 16.55 -1.45
CA THR A 200 3.89 16.41 -0.75
C THR A 200 4.08 16.37 0.76
N ALA A 201 5.06 15.63 1.26
CA ALA A 201 5.36 15.59 2.68
C ALA A 201 5.79 16.96 3.22
N SER A 202 6.64 17.70 2.48
CA SER A 202 7.07 19.05 2.85
C SER A 202 5.89 20.04 2.88
N GLU A 203 4.97 19.91 1.92
CA GLU A 203 3.75 20.75 1.89
C GLU A 203 2.85 20.48 3.10
N PHE A 204 2.61 19.19 3.42
CA PHE A 204 1.82 18.81 4.59
C PHE A 204 2.45 19.32 5.89
N ILE A 205 3.74 19.11 6.09
CA ILE A 205 4.48 19.59 7.26
C ILE A 205 4.33 21.11 7.38
N TYR A 206 4.57 21.85 6.30
CA TYR A 206 4.43 23.31 6.31
C TYR A 206 3.02 23.76 6.71
N GLN A 207 1.98 23.15 6.13
CA GLN A 207 0.59 23.52 6.44
C GLN A 207 0.22 23.17 7.89
N ILE A 208 0.64 22.00 8.39
CA ILE A 208 0.41 21.59 9.78
C ILE A 208 1.11 22.56 10.74
N ASP A 209 2.38 22.89 10.51
CA ASP A 209 3.14 23.81 11.36
C ASP A 209 2.50 25.20 11.43
N GLN A 210 1.97 25.71 10.31
CA GLN A 210 1.20 26.96 10.29
C GLN A 210 -0.04 26.88 11.21
N LYS A 211 -0.78 25.76 11.16
CA LYS A 211 -1.96 25.58 12.00
C LYS A 211 -1.60 25.43 13.48
N LEU A 212 -0.60 24.62 13.80
CA LEU A 212 -0.12 24.45 15.17
C LEU A 212 0.38 25.76 15.78
N SER A 213 1.07 26.60 15.02
CA SER A 213 1.51 27.92 15.46
C SER A 213 0.34 28.84 15.79
N LEU A 214 -0.73 28.85 14.98
CA LEU A 214 -1.93 29.63 15.22
C LEU A 214 -2.71 29.14 16.47
N ILE A 215 -2.78 27.82 16.68
CA ILE A 215 -3.42 27.21 17.85
C ILE A 215 -2.69 27.62 19.13
N HIS A 216 -1.36 27.69 19.13
CA HIS A 216 -0.58 28.18 20.28
C HIS A 216 -0.83 29.66 20.63
N ILE A 217 -1.05 30.49 19.62
CA ILE A 217 -1.31 31.94 19.84
C ILE A 217 -2.72 32.17 20.41
N SER A 218 -3.68 31.31 20.09
CA SER A 218 -5.08 31.42 20.52
C SER A 218 -5.37 30.87 21.93
N GLU A 219 -4.45 30.12 22.55
CA GLU A 219 -4.59 29.70 23.95
C GLU A 219 -4.42 30.89 24.87
N PRO A 220 -5.45 31.29 25.67
CA PRO A 220 -5.29 32.33 26.64
C PRO A 220 -4.23 31.90 27.66
N THR A 221 -3.15 32.65 27.78
CA THR A 221 -2.18 32.49 28.85
C THR A 221 -2.94 32.42 30.18
N ARG A 222 -2.97 31.26 30.85
CA ARG A 222 -3.50 31.19 32.21
C ARG A 222 -2.76 32.20 33.05
N PRO A 223 -3.46 33.13 33.72
CA PRO A 223 -2.80 34.03 34.66
C PRO A 223 -2.13 33.15 35.74
N LEU A 224 -0.84 33.35 35.91
CA LEU A 224 -0.11 32.83 37.07
C LEU A 224 -0.74 33.52 38.29
N TYR A 225 -1.57 32.80 39.02
CA TYR A 225 -1.92 33.22 40.37
C TYR A 225 -0.66 33.05 41.24
N ILE A 226 -0.12 34.18 41.63
CA ILE A 226 0.90 34.30 42.70
C ILE A 226 0.20 34.14 44.04
#